data_10f57e6b7798778476670d1c78e6b969
#
_entry.id   10f57e6b7798778476670d1c78e6b969
#
_cell.length_a   1.000
_cell.length_b   1.000
_cell.length_c   1.000
_cell.angle_alpha   90.00
_cell.angle_beta   90.00
_cell.angle_gamma   90.00
#
_symmetry.space_group_name_H-M   'P 1'
#
loop_
_entity.id
_entity.type
_entity.pdbx_description
1 polymer ?
#
loop_
_entity_poly.entity_id
_entity_poly.type
_entity_poly.pdbx_seq_one_letter_code
_entity_poly.pdbx_strand_id
1 'polypeptide(L)'
;MSGHSKWNNIKRKKEASDAKKANIFSKLGKEITIAVKTGNSGDINVNRKLKDVVAKAKAQNMPNDNINRCIQKAIGDTSAANYEEITYEGFGPCGVSVIVEALTDNKNRAAADIRHIFSKSGGSLGQTG
;
A
#
# COMPACT_ATOMS: atom_id res chain seq x y z
N MET A 1 18.25 15.12 -33.48
CA MET A 1 16.91 15.36 -32.93
C MET A 1 16.26 14.09 -32.42
N SER A 2 16.30 12.98 -33.15
CA SER A 2 15.72 11.70 -32.71
C SER A 2 16.35 11.13 -31.43
N GLY A 3 17.63 11.33 -31.20
CA GLY A 3 18.33 10.83 -30.01
C GLY A 3 17.87 11.47 -28.70
N HIS A 4 17.59 12.78 -28.72
CA HIS A 4 17.09 13.47 -27.52
C HIS A 4 15.66 13.07 -27.14
N SER A 5 14.79 12.86 -28.12
CA SER A 5 13.42 12.40 -27.87
C SER A 5 13.39 10.99 -27.30
N LYS A 6 14.22 10.10 -27.83
CA LYS A 6 14.34 8.73 -27.34
C LYS A 6 14.86 8.67 -25.90
N TRP A 7 15.92 9.47 -25.59
CA TRP A 7 16.46 9.56 -24.25
C TRP A 7 15.43 10.09 -23.25
N ASN A 8 14.72 11.17 -23.59
CA ASN A 8 13.68 11.74 -22.73
C ASN A 8 12.54 10.76 -22.49
N ASN A 9 12.13 10.00 -23.51
CA ASN A 9 11.09 8.98 -23.38
C ASN A 9 11.52 7.84 -22.44
N ILE A 10 12.76 7.37 -22.56
CA ILE A 10 13.32 6.34 -21.69
C ILE A 10 13.40 6.85 -20.25
N LYS A 11 13.87 8.10 -20.05
CA LYS A 11 13.95 8.73 -18.74
C LYS A 11 12.57 8.86 -18.07
N ARG A 12 11.55 9.30 -18.80
CA ARG A 12 10.17 9.42 -18.30
C ARG A 12 9.58 8.06 -17.92
N LYS A 13 9.81 7.05 -18.74
CA LYS A 13 9.35 5.68 -18.43
C LYS A 13 10.01 5.14 -17.19
N LYS A 14 11.31 5.38 -17.01
CA LYS A 14 12.05 4.97 -15.82
C LYS A 14 11.54 5.68 -14.58
N GLU A 15 11.34 6.99 -14.63
CA GLU A 15 10.81 7.78 -13.51
C GLU A 15 9.41 7.32 -13.10
N ALA A 16 8.53 7.05 -14.06
CA ALA A 16 7.20 6.53 -13.80
C ALA A 16 7.24 5.12 -13.17
N SER A 17 8.13 4.24 -13.64
CA SER A 17 8.34 2.92 -13.08
C SER A 17 8.89 2.98 -11.65
N ASP A 18 9.86 3.87 -11.39
CA ASP A 18 10.45 4.05 -10.06
C ASP A 18 9.42 4.61 -9.07
N ALA A 19 8.57 5.57 -9.48
CA ALA A 19 7.50 6.10 -8.67
C ALA A 19 6.47 5.02 -8.31
N LYS A 20 6.12 4.16 -9.26
CA LYS A 20 5.21 3.04 -9.04
C LYS A 20 5.79 2.03 -8.05
N LYS A 21 7.09 1.70 -8.17
CA LYS A 21 7.78 0.82 -7.22
C LYS A 21 7.82 1.42 -5.82
N ALA A 22 8.09 2.72 -5.69
CA ALA A 22 8.09 3.41 -4.42
C ALA A 22 6.73 3.33 -3.72
N ASN A 23 5.63 3.48 -4.47
CA ASN A 23 4.28 3.35 -3.94
C ASN A 23 3.98 1.92 -3.47
N ILE A 24 4.38 0.92 -4.24
CA ILE A 24 4.23 -0.50 -3.88
C ILE A 24 5.03 -0.80 -2.61
N PHE A 25 6.27 -0.34 -2.52
CA PHE A 25 7.13 -0.59 -1.36
C PHE A 25 6.63 0.13 -0.10
N SER A 26 6.08 1.33 -0.24
CA SER A 26 5.45 2.05 0.88
C SER A 26 4.24 1.27 1.41
N LYS A 27 3.41 0.76 0.54
CA LYS A 27 2.26 -0.07 0.92
C LYS A 27 2.71 -1.35 1.63
N LEU A 28 3.70 -2.04 1.07
CA LEU A 28 4.25 -3.27 1.66
C LEU A 28 4.89 -3.00 3.02
N GLY A 29 5.57 -1.87 3.19
CA GLY A 29 6.10 -1.45 4.49
C GLY A 29 5.03 -1.30 5.55
N LYS A 30 3.89 -0.72 5.19
CA LYS A 30 2.73 -0.61 6.09
C LYS A 30 2.14 -1.97 6.42
N GLU A 31 2.01 -2.85 5.43
CA GLU A 31 1.53 -4.23 5.64
C GLU A 31 2.44 -5.01 6.59
N ILE A 32 3.77 -4.86 6.44
CA ILE A 32 4.75 -5.47 7.34
C ILE A 32 4.57 -4.95 8.76
N THR A 33 4.42 -3.64 8.94
CA THR A 33 4.19 -3.02 10.24
C THR A 33 2.93 -3.58 10.92
N ILE A 34 1.84 -3.67 10.19
CA ILE A 34 0.58 -4.24 10.69
C ILE A 34 0.76 -5.70 11.08
N ALA A 35 1.43 -6.49 10.24
CA ALA A 35 1.66 -7.90 10.51
C ALA A 35 2.51 -8.13 11.76
N VAL A 36 3.55 -7.33 11.97
CA VAL A 36 4.39 -7.39 13.17
C VAL A 36 3.58 -7.05 14.41
N LYS A 37 2.82 -5.96 14.37
CA LYS A 37 2.02 -5.50 15.51
C LYS A 37 0.89 -6.45 15.84
N THR A 38 0.17 -6.94 14.85
CA THR A 38 -0.95 -7.87 15.03
C THR A 38 -0.48 -9.22 15.58
N GLY A 39 0.63 -9.74 15.06
CA GLY A 39 1.21 -11.01 15.51
C GLY A 39 2.14 -10.87 16.72
N ASN A 40 2.40 -9.64 17.16
CA ASN A 40 3.28 -9.32 18.28
C ASN A 40 4.67 -9.99 18.18
N SER A 41 5.17 -10.17 16.97
CA SER A 41 6.46 -10.79 16.71
C SER A 41 7.02 -10.37 15.35
N GLY A 42 8.31 -10.09 15.30
CA GLY A 42 9.06 -9.87 14.06
C GLY A 42 9.66 -11.14 13.48
N ASP A 43 9.39 -12.30 14.05
CA ASP A 43 9.91 -13.58 13.57
C ASP A 43 8.92 -14.24 12.60
N ILE A 44 9.36 -14.42 11.37
CA ILE A 44 8.54 -15.05 10.32
C ILE A 44 8.19 -16.52 10.61
N ASN A 45 8.95 -17.18 11.47
CA ASN A 45 8.68 -18.57 11.84
C ASN A 45 7.54 -18.69 12.85
N VAL A 46 7.28 -17.62 13.59
CA VAL A 46 6.23 -17.55 14.62
C VAL A 46 5.02 -16.78 14.09
N ASN A 47 5.25 -15.73 13.31
CA ASN A 47 4.21 -14.84 12.81
C ASN A 47 3.87 -15.19 11.36
N ARG A 48 2.81 -15.96 11.16
CA ARG A 48 2.39 -16.42 9.84
C ARG A 48 1.96 -15.26 8.93
N LYS A 49 1.26 -14.28 9.46
CA LYS A 49 0.84 -13.10 8.68
C LYS A 49 2.05 -12.35 8.16
N LEU A 50 3.05 -12.17 9.00
CA LEU A 50 4.32 -11.55 8.60
C LEU A 50 5.04 -12.37 7.52
N LYS A 51 5.06 -13.68 7.66
CA LYS A 51 5.64 -14.58 6.67
C LYS A 51 5.01 -14.39 5.29
N ASP A 52 3.70 -14.32 5.23
CA ASP A 52 2.94 -14.13 3.99
C ASP A 52 3.24 -12.76 3.36
N VAL A 53 3.28 -11.71 4.17
CA VAL A 53 3.58 -10.35 3.70
C VAL A 53 5.04 -10.25 3.21
N VAL A 54 5.98 -10.87 3.91
CA VAL A 54 7.40 -10.91 3.49
C VAL A 54 7.53 -11.64 2.15
N ALA A 55 6.84 -12.75 1.97
CA ALA A 55 6.83 -13.46 0.69
C ALA A 55 6.29 -12.59 -0.44
N LYS A 56 5.21 -11.85 -0.18
CA LYS A 56 4.63 -10.89 -1.13
C LYS A 56 5.61 -9.77 -1.47
N ALA A 57 6.31 -9.24 -0.47
CA ALA A 57 7.32 -8.20 -0.65
C ALA A 57 8.49 -8.67 -1.52
N LYS A 58 8.97 -9.89 -1.28
CA LYS A 58 10.02 -10.50 -2.10
C LYS A 58 9.56 -10.72 -3.54
N ALA A 59 8.32 -11.13 -3.74
CA ALA A 59 7.74 -11.30 -5.08
C ALA A 59 7.67 -9.97 -5.85
N GLN A 60 7.56 -8.85 -5.16
CA GLN A 60 7.60 -7.51 -5.73
C GLN A 60 9.02 -6.92 -5.82
N ASN A 61 10.03 -7.74 -5.59
CA ASN A 61 11.46 -7.36 -5.64
C ASN A 61 11.86 -6.31 -4.59
N MET A 62 11.17 -6.29 -3.45
CA MET A 62 11.60 -5.46 -2.34
C MET A 62 12.91 -6.02 -1.75
N PRO A 63 13.97 -5.20 -1.63
CA PRO A 63 15.24 -5.68 -1.09
C PRO A 63 15.11 -6.19 0.34
N ASN A 64 15.88 -7.23 0.67
CA ASN A 64 15.84 -7.83 2.01
C ASN A 64 16.19 -6.82 3.10
N ASP A 65 17.12 -5.89 2.84
CA ASP A 65 17.47 -4.83 3.79
C ASP A 65 16.29 -3.93 4.10
N ASN A 66 15.49 -3.61 3.10
CA ASN A 66 14.28 -2.80 3.27
C ASN A 66 13.22 -3.55 4.09
N ILE A 67 13.03 -4.84 3.81
CA ILE A 67 12.10 -5.70 4.55
C ILE A 67 12.53 -5.76 6.02
N ASN A 68 13.80 -6.05 6.29
CA ASN A 68 14.33 -6.14 7.65
C ASN A 68 14.22 -4.82 8.39
N ARG A 69 14.49 -3.71 7.72
CA ARG A 69 14.35 -2.37 8.30
C ARG A 69 12.91 -2.08 8.71
N CYS A 70 11.94 -2.45 7.88
CA CYS A 70 10.52 -2.30 8.21
C CYS A 70 10.13 -3.13 9.43
N ILE A 71 10.61 -4.38 9.51
CA ILE A 71 10.36 -5.27 10.65
C ILE A 71 10.97 -4.69 11.92
N GLN A 72 12.22 -4.26 11.90
CA GLN A 72 12.91 -3.71 13.06
C GLN A 72 12.27 -2.41 13.53
N LYS A 73 11.88 -1.56 12.60
CA LYS A 73 11.17 -0.33 12.93
C LYS A 73 9.82 -0.61 13.59
N ALA A 74 9.09 -1.59 13.11
CA ALA A 74 7.79 -1.99 13.67
C ALA A 74 7.94 -2.56 15.09
N ILE A 75 8.98 -3.33 15.36
CA ILE A 75 9.27 -3.87 16.69
C ILE A 75 9.65 -2.74 17.67
N GLY A 76 10.48 -1.79 17.22
CA GLY A 76 10.98 -0.69 18.05
C GLY A 76 9.98 0.44 18.24
N ASP A 77 8.93 0.49 17.46
CA ASP A 77 7.94 1.56 17.50
C ASP A 77 6.87 1.27 18.54
N THR A 78 7.04 1.89 19.70
CA THR A 78 6.05 1.87 20.78
C THR A 78 5.00 2.98 20.61
N SER A 79 5.24 3.95 19.72
CA SER A 79 4.25 4.96 19.40
C SER A 79 3.23 4.35 18.43
N ALA A 80 1.98 4.45 18.82
CA ALA A 80 0.88 3.79 18.15
C ALA A 80 0.43 4.52 16.89
N ALA A 81 1.19 4.43 15.81
CA ALA A 81 0.59 4.55 14.48
C ALA A 81 -0.12 3.22 14.23
N ASN A 82 -1.32 3.08 14.72
CA ASN A 82 -2.14 1.91 14.51
C ASN A 82 -2.72 1.98 13.10
N TYR A 83 -2.05 1.36 12.15
CA TYR A 83 -2.63 1.17 10.83
C TYR A 83 -3.75 0.15 10.91
N GLU A 84 -4.86 0.47 10.28
CA GLU A 84 -6.00 -0.42 10.16
C GLU A 84 -6.27 -0.73 8.69
N GLU A 85 -6.66 -1.96 8.44
CA GLU A 85 -7.16 -2.37 7.13
C GLU A 85 -8.65 -2.08 7.07
N ILE A 86 -9.08 -1.35 6.05
CA ILE A 86 -10.49 -1.03 5.83
C ILE A 86 -10.85 -1.38 4.39
N THR A 87 -11.98 -2.04 4.22
CA THR A 87 -12.52 -2.35 2.90
C THR A 87 -13.71 -1.43 2.63
N TYR A 88 -13.67 -0.75 1.50
CA TYR A 88 -14.78 0.08 1.03
C TYR A 88 -15.38 -0.55 -0.22
N GLU A 89 -16.68 -0.49 -0.32
CA GLU A 89 -17.42 -0.89 -1.51
C GLU A 89 -18.07 0.33 -2.14
N GLY A 90 -18.03 0.40 -3.45
CA GLY A 90 -18.63 1.50 -4.18
C GLY A 90 -18.92 1.13 -5.62
N PHE A 91 -19.48 2.09 -6.34
CA PHE A 91 -19.77 1.95 -7.75
C PHE A 91 -18.99 2.98 -8.54
N GLY A 92 -18.31 2.52 -9.58
CA GLY A 92 -17.68 3.39 -10.55
C GLY A 92 -18.68 3.88 -11.60
N PRO A 93 -18.21 4.64 -12.60
CA PRO A 93 -19.02 5.03 -13.73
C PRO A 93 -19.66 3.82 -14.40
N CYS A 94 -20.87 3.97 -14.91
CA CYS A 94 -21.62 2.88 -15.58
C CYS A 94 -21.99 1.70 -14.67
N GLY A 95 -22.01 1.91 -13.36
CA GLY A 95 -22.47 0.90 -12.40
C GLY A 95 -21.46 -0.22 -12.13
N VAL A 96 -20.19 -0.03 -12.48
CA VAL A 96 -19.15 -1.01 -12.19
C VAL A 96 -18.92 -1.08 -10.67
N SER A 97 -18.99 -2.28 -10.11
CA SER A 97 -18.71 -2.50 -8.69
C SER A 97 -17.21 -2.41 -8.43
N VAL A 98 -16.82 -1.65 -7.41
CA VAL A 98 -15.42 -1.43 -7.03
C VAL A 98 -15.25 -1.72 -5.57
N ILE A 99 -14.23 -2.53 -5.26
CA ILE A 99 -13.81 -2.80 -3.88
C ILE A 99 -12.45 -2.14 -3.67
N VAL A 100 -12.34 -1.32 -2.62
CA VAL A 100 -11.10 -0.63 -2.27
C VAL A 100 -10.61 -1.15 -0.93
N GLU A 101 -9.44 -1.73 -0.92
CA GLU A 101 -8.73 -2.11 0.30
C GLU A 101 -7.76 -1.00 0.66
N ALA A 102 -7.90 -0.44 1.84
CA ALA A 102 -7.09 0.67 2.31
C ALA A 102 -6.38 0.34 3.63
N LEU A 103 -5.16 0.83 3.74
CA LEU A 103 -4.37 0.82 4.97
C LEU A 103 -4.25 2.26 5.44
N THR A 104 -4.74 2.55 6.64
CA THR A 104 -4.73 3.92 7.15
C THR A 104 -4.55 3.96 8.66
N ASP A 105 -3.90 5.00 9.13
CA ASP A 105 -3.84 5.38 10.54
C ASP A 105 -4.99 6.34 10.94
N ASN A 106 -5.77 6.79 9.96
CA ASN A 106 -6.88 7.71 10.17
C ASN A 106 -8.08 7.34 9.28
N LYS A 107 -9.03 6.63 9.86
CA LYS A 107 -10.25 6.16 9.18
C LYS A 107 -11.06 7.30 8.59
N ASN A 108 -11.21 8.39 9.32
CA ASN A 108 -12.06 9.51 8.89
C ASN A 108 -11.49 10.20 7.67
N ARG A 109 -10.16 10.42 7.65
CA ARG A 109 -9.49 11.01 6.50
C ARG A 109 -9.55 10.09 5.29
N ALA A 110 -9.27 8.81 5.48
CA ALA A 110 -9.32 7.83 4.39
C ALA A 110 -10.72 7.74 3.78
N ALA A 111 -11.76 7.68 4.59
CA ALA A 111 -13.14 7.64 4.12
C ALA A 111 -13.51 8.91 3.33
N ALA A 112 -13.11 10.08 3.81
CA ALA A 112 -13.35 11.35 3.12
C ALA A 112 -12.64 11.41 1.77
N ASP A 113 -11.38 11.00 1.73
CA ASP A 113 -10.57 11.00 0.50
C ASP A 113 -11.14 10.03 -0.54
N ILE A 114 -11.48 8.82 -0.12
CA ILE A 114 -12.05 7.80 -1.00
C ILE A 114 -13.41 8.24 -1.53
N ARG A 115 -14.27 8.79 -0.68
CA ARG A 115 -15.56 9.32 -1.10
C ARG A 115 -15.42 10.43 -2.12
N HIS A 116 -14.46 11.34 -1.91
CA HIS A 116 -14.17 12.42 -2.83
C HIS A 116 -13.72 11.90 -4.21
N ILE A 117 -12.85 10.89 -4.23
CA ILE A 117 -12.36 10.28 -5.47
C ILE A 117 -13.53 9.63 -6.23
N PHE A 118 -14.39 8.87 -5.56
CA PHE A 118 -15.57 8.27 -6.18
C PHE A 118 -16.50 9.32 -6.77
N SER A 119 -16.83 10.36 -6.01
CA SER A 119 -17.70 11.44 -6.45
C SER A 119 -17.14 12.19 -7.65
N LYS A 120 -15.85 12.50 -7.62
CA LYS A 120 -15.15 13.20 -8.70
C LYS A 120 -15.10 12.37 -9.99
N SER A 121 -15.06 11.06 -9.87
CA SER A 121 -14.98 10.12 -11.01
C SER A 121 -16.35 9.73 -11.57
N GLY A 122 -17.43 10.27 -11.04
CA GLY A 122 -18.80 9.96 -11.49
C GLY A 122 -19.36 8.69 -10.88
N GLY A 123 -18.75 8.19 -9.84
CA GLY A 123 -19.22 7.05 -9.06
C GLY A 123 -19.79 7.44 -7.71
N SER A 124 -20.03 6.46 -6.88
CA SER A 124 -20.50 6.67 -5.50
C SER A 124 -19.91 5.62 -4.57
N LEU A 125 -19.60 6.04 -3.36
CA LEU A 125 -19.18 5.13 -2.31
C LEU A 125 -20.43 4.54 -1.65
N GLY A 126 -20.48 3.21 -1.55
CA GLY A 126 -21.54 2.53 -0.82
C GLY A 126 -21.35 2.64 0.69
N GLN A 127 -22.33 2.16 1.43
CA GLN A 127 -22.18 2.04 2.87
C GLN A 127 -21.27 0.85 3.17
N THR A 128 -20.32 1.07 4.08
CA THR A 128 -19.51 -0.03 4.61
C THR A 128 -20.42 -1.00 5.35
N GLY A 129 -20.57 -2.19 4.77
CA GLY A 129 -21.31 -3.25 5.42
C GLY A 129 -20.53 -3.87 6.55
#